data_965f0df2b4117a46601b1a0395c86afe
#
_entry.id   965f0df2b4117a46601b1a0395c86afe
#
_cell.length_a   1.000
_cell.length_b   1.000
_cell.length_c   1.000
_cell.angle_alpha   90.00
_cell.angle_beta   90.00
_cell.angle_gamma   90.00
#
_symmetry.space_group_name_H-M   'P 1'
#
loop_
_entity.id
_entity.type
_entity.pdbx_description
1 polymer ?
#
loop_
_entity_poly.entity_id
_entity_poly.type
_entity_poly.pdbx_seq_one_letter_code
_entity_poly.pdbx_strand_id
1 'polypeptide(L)'
;VAATTTPAARPSPSASSEPAMSGGYEIGPDGVLVRPAEHAASTYTKPELPEEAKENTERGAELAAEHAFSLLIYAWNTGDTQPFADITEPGDGFRQTYIDTIENSYANGWTYGMTSNVTRIIKVEPVSEERWGAQPSTIGVQFNVKTINGVTCVNQKITTKENEYESTVVLFMTWKNGGWTVTDGDIRNNK
;
A
#
# COMPACT_ATOMS: atom_id res chain seq x y z
N VAL A 1 -18.80 -56.65 -54.93
CA VAL A 1 -18.92 -55.24 -54.55
C VAL A 1 -18.23 -55.09 -53.17
N ALA A 2 -17.02 -54.56 -53.16
CA ALA A 2 -16.24 -54.37 -51.97
C ALA A 2 -16.52 -52.95 -51.41
N ALA A 3 -16.97 -52.85 -50.15
CA ALA A 3 -17.18 -51.62 -49.46
C ALA A 3 -15.85 -51.14 -48.81
N THR A 4 -15.38 -50.01 -49.30
CA THR A 4 -14.20 -49.33 -48.79
C THR A 4 -14.61 -48.54 -47.56
N THR A 5 -14.18 -48.94 -46.37
CA THR A 5 -14.34 -48.22 -45.17
C THR A 5 -13.18 -47.23 -45.00
N THR A 6 -13.48 -45.92 -45.01
CA THR A 6 -12.55 -44.86 -44.75
C THR A 6 -12.27 -44.80 -43.23
N PRO A 7 -11.00 -44.77 -42.75
CA PRO A 7 -10.74 -44.66 -41.33
C PRO A 7 -11.00 -43.21 -40.89
N ALA A 8 -11.77 -43.07 -39.81
CA ALA A 8 -12.03 -41.81 -39.15
C ALA A 8 -10.73 -41.21 -38.63
N ALA A 9 -10.52 -39.94 -38.90
CA ALA A 9 -9.38 -39.15 -38.38
C ALA A 9 -9.46 -39.08 -36.85
N ARG A 10 -8.39 -39.52 -36.22
CA ARG A 10 -8.17 -39.40 -34.79
C ARG A 10 -8.04 -37.92 -34.43
N PRO A 11 -8.78 -37.39 -33.46
CA PRO A 11 -8.55 -36.02 -33.02
C PRO A 11 -7.13 -35.88 -32.48
N SER A 12 -6.38 -34.94 -33.04
CA SER A 12 -5.10 -34.50 -32.47
C SER A 12 -5.31 -34.03 -31.01
N PRO A 13 -4.43 -34.41 -30.08
CA PRO A 13 -4.49 -33.82 -28.74
C PRO A 13 -4.28 -32.32 -28.91
N SER A 14 -5.25 -31.54 -28.45
CA SER A 14 -5.07 -30.11 -28.20
C SER A 14 -3.81 -29.95 -27.36
N ALA A 15 -2.84 -29.23 -27.89
CA ALA A 15 -1.69 -28.83 -27.14
C ALA A 15 -2.21 -28.05 -25.92
N SER A 16 -2.10 -28.67 -24.74
CA SER A 16 -2.24 -28.00 -23.47
C SER A 16 -1.16 -26.92 -23.49
N SER A 17 -1.55 -25.69 -23.74
CA SER A 17 -0.66 -24.55 -23.49
C SER A 17 -0.28 -24.65 -22.04
N GLU A 18 1.00 -24.94 -21.74
CA GLU A 18 1.53 -24.81 -20.40
C GLU A 18 1.11 -23.44 -19.87
N PRO A 19 0.61 -23.36 -18.62
CA PRO A 19 0.34 -22.09 -18.00
C PRO A 19 1.67 -21.36 -17.86
N ALA A 20 2.00 -20.58 -18.87
CA ALA A 20 3.23 -19.86 -18.95
C ALA A 20 3.30 -18.94 -17.75
N MET A 21 4.16 -19.32 -16.76
CA MET A 21 4.73 -18.40 -15.77
C MET A 21 3.71 -17.55 -14.97
N SER A 22 2.49 -18.06 -14.75
CA SER A 22 1.50 -17.38 -13.91
C SER A 22 1.85 -17.39 -12.43
N GLY A 23 2.92 -18.09 -12.02
CA GLY A 23 3.29 -18.27 -10.62
C GLY A 23 2.20 -18.97 -9.78
N GLY A 24 1.27 -19.69 -10.46
CA GLY A 24 0.11 -20.33 -9.82
C GLY A 24 -1.13 -19.44 -9.76
N TYR A 25 -1.09 -18.23 -10.28
CA TYR A 25 -2.24 -17.32 -10.32
C TYR A 25 -3.16 -17.63 -11.51
N GLU A 26 -4.44 -17.39 -11.32
CA GLU A 26 -5.44 -17.52 -12.38
C GLU A 26 -5.21 -16.43 -13.45
N ILE A 27 -5.43 -16.78 -14.71
CA ILE A 27 -5.38 -15.85 -15.83
C ILE A 27 -6.81 -15.50 -16.22
N GLY A 28 -7.16 -14.23 -16.17
CA GLY A 28 -8.46 -13.72 -16.59
C GLY A 28 -8.70 -13.84 -18.10
N PRO A 29 -9.95 -13.61 -18.55
CA PRO A 29 -10.32 -13.70 -19.97
C PRO A 29 -9.56 -12.73 -20.88
N ASP A 30 -9.05 -11.64 -20.30
CA ASP A 30 -8.23 -10.62 -20.96
C ASP A 30 -6.73 -10.96 -20.96
N GLY A 31 -6.34 -12.12 -20.40
CA GLY A 31 -4.96 -12.55 -20.28
C GLY A 31 -4.20 -11.91 -19.11
N VAL A 32 -4.89 -11.17 -18.24
CA VAL A 32 -4.30 -10.53 -17.07
C VAL A 32 -4.36 -11.49 -15.87
N LEU A 33 -3.33 -11.45 -15.00
CA LEU A 33 -3.31 -12.24 -13.77
C LEU A 33 -4.34 -11.71 -12.78
N VAL A 34 -5.17 -12.62 -12.27
CA VAL A 34 -6.25 -12.29 -11.34
C VAL A 34 -5.71 -12.27 -9.91
N ARG A 35 -6.06 -11.22 -9.17
CA ARG A 35 -5.80 -11.15 -7.73
C ARG A 35 -6.60 -12.24 -7.01
N PRO A 36 -5.99 -13.05 -6.12
CA PRO A 36 -6.73 -14.08 -5.38
C PRO A 36 -7.88 -13.50 -4.57
N ALA A 37 -9.04 -14.16 -4.60
CA ALA A 37 -10.26 -13.67 -3.96
C ALA A 37 -10.11 -13.51 -2.43
N GLU A 38 -9.35 -14.39 -1.79
CA GLU A 38 -9.01 -14.31 -0.36
C GLU A 38 -8.19 -13.08 0.02
N HIS A 39 -7.59 -12.43 -0.97
CA HIS A 39 -6.82 -11.20 -0.82
C HIS A 39 -7.47 -10.00 -1.51
N ALA A 40 -8.75 -10.10 -1.89
CA ALA A 40 -9.47 -9.00 -2.51
C ALA A 40 -9.41 -7.73 -1.63
N ALA A 41 -9.47 -6.54 -2.25
CA ALA A 41 -9.44 -5.26 -1.53
C ALA A 41 -10.50 -5.18 -0.41
N SER A 42 -11.68 -5.77 -0.64
CA SER A 42 -12.79 -5.83 0.31
C SER A 42 -12.50 -6.65 1.58
N THR A 43 -11.44 -7.45 1.61
CA THR A 43 -11.03 -8.23 2.79
C THR A 43 -10.23 -7.41 3.79
N TYR A 44 -9.78 -6.21 3.40
CA TYR A 44 -9.02 -5.31 4.26
C TYR A 44 -9.95 -4.30 4.93
N THR A 45 -9.82 -4.18 6.24
CA THR A 45 -10.56 -3.19 7.02
C THR A 45 -9.81 -1.87 7.05
N LYS A 46 -10.51 -0.78 6.72
CA LYS A 46 -9.94 0.56 6.84
C LYS A 46 -9.61 0.87 8.30
N PRO A 47 -8.38 1.30 8.62
CA PRO A 47 -8.01 1.72 9.96
C PRO A 47 -8.91 2.85 10.49
N GLU A 48 -9.31 2.76 11.74
CA GLU A 48 -10.09 3.80 12.42
C GLU A 48 -9.16 4.73 13.21
N LEU A 49 -9.50 6.02 13.23
CA LEU A 49 -8.77 7.02 14.00
C LEU A 49 -9.06 6.83 15.49
N PRO A 50 -8.05 6.60 16.35
CA PRO A 50 -8.25 6.53 17.79
C PRO A 50 -8.85 7.83 18.37
N GLU A 51 -9.66 7.74 19.42
CA GLU A 51 -10.29 8.93 20.01
C GLU A 51 -9.27 9.93 20.52
N GLU A 52 -8.20 9.48 21.20
CA GLU A 52 -7.12 10.34 21.67
C GLU A 52 -6.39 11.07 20.53
N ALA A 53 -6.38 10.53 19.32
CA ALA A 53 -5.82 11.20 18.15
C ALA A 53 -6.61 12.45 17.71
N LYS A 54 -7.80 12.65 18.26
CA LYS A 54 -8.65 13.84 18.01
C LYS A 54 -8.33 15.00 18.96
N GLU A 55 -7.34 14.85 19.81
CA GLU A 55 -6.91 15.88 20.75
C GLU A 55 -5.69 16.65 20.23
N ASN A 56 -5.67 17.96 20.48
CA ASN A 56 -4.51 18.81 20.17
C ASN A 56 -3.43 18.67 21.24
N THR A 57 -2.79 17.51 21.28
CA THR A 57 -1.72 17.14 22.21
C THR A 57 -0.60 16.41 21.47
N GLU A 58 0.58 16.31 22.08
CA GLU A 58 1.68 15.50 21.51
C GLU A 58 1.26 14.03 21.35
N ARG A 59 0.52 13.48 22.29
CA ARG A 59 -0.01 12.11 22.19
C ARG A 59 -1.03 11.99 21.07
N GLY A 60 -1.91 13.00 20.90
CA GLY A 60 -2.85 13.07 19.80
C GLY A 60 -2.14 13.09 18.44
N ALA A 61 -1.07 13.87 18.30
CA ALA A 61 -0.25 13.93 17.09
C ALA A 61 0.45 12.58 16.82
N GLU A 62 1.00 11.92 17.83
CA GLU A 62 1.62 10.60 17.73
C GLU A 62 0.64 9.58 17.18
N LEU A 63 -0.53 9.44 17.78
CA LEU A 63 -1.56 8.49 17.36
C LEU A 63 -2.12 8.81 15.97
N ALA A 64 -2.25 10.09 15.64
CA ALA A 64 -2.66 10.52 14.30
C ALA A 64 -1.60 10.18 13.25
N ALA A 65 -0.32 10.29 13.58
CA ALA A 65 0.77 9.90 12.69
C ALA A 65 0.81 8.38 12.46
N GLU A 66 0.65 7.57 13.51
CA GLU A 66 0.54 6.12 13.38
C GLU A 66 -0.67 5.71 12.54
N HIS A 67 -1.82 6.39 12.73
CA HIS A 67 -3.02 6.19 11.92
C HIS A 67 -2.78 6.55 10.44
N ALA A 68 -2.14 7.69 10.17
CA ALA A 68 -1.79 8.11 8.81
C ALA A 68 -0.92 7.05 8.10
N PHE A 69 0.08 6.52 8.80
CA PHE A 69 0.90 5.44 8.27
C PHE A 69 0.09 4.16 8.03
N SER A 70 -0.82 3.81 8.93
CA SER A 70 -1.71 2.66 8.76
C SER A 70 -2.63 2.80 7.55
N LEU A 71 -3.13 4.01 7.25
CA LEU A 71 -3.90 4.31 6.04
C LEU A 71 -3.04 4.18 4.77
N LEU A 72 -1.76 4.51 4.84
CA LEU A 72 -0.83 4.28 3.72
C LEU A 72 -0.67 2.78 3.43
N ILE A 73 -0.52 1.94 4.47
CA ILE A 73 -0.46 0.48 4.32
C ILE A 73 -1.79 -0.08 3.78
N TYR A 74 -2.92 0.45 4.24
CA TYR A 74 -4.23 0.10 3.70
C TYR A 74 -4.32 0.44 2.20
N ALA A 75 -3.88 1.62 1.80
CA ALA A 75 -3.88 2.04 0.40
C ALA A 75 -3.00 1.10 -0.47
N TRP A 76 -1.83 0.68 0.01
CA TRP A 76 -1.00 -0.32 -0.66
C TRP A 76 -1.71 -1.65 -0.88
N ASN A 77 -2.52 -2.10 0.08
CA ASN A 77 -3.23 -3.38 -0.01
C ASN A 77 -4.53 -3.31 -0.81
N THR A 78 -5.12 -2.14 -0.98
CA THR A 78 -6.47 -1.99 -1.56
C THR A 78 -6.50 -1.21 -2.86
N GLY A 79 -5.53 -0.33 -3.10
CA GLY A 79 -5.55 0.68 -4.15
C GLY A 79 -6.41 1.90 -3.82
N ASP A 80 -7.11 1.90 -2.68
CA ASP A 80 -7.90 3.04 -2.21
C ASP A 80 -7.00 4.06 -1.51
N THR A 81 -6.58 5.07 -2.26
CA THR A 81 -5.71 6.14 -1.76
C THR A 81 -6.47 7.27 -1.06
N GLN A 82 -7.81 7.31 -1.19
CA GLN A 82 -8.62 8.43 -0.71
C GLN A 82 -8.52 8.64 0.82
N PRO A 83 -8.59 7.59 1.68
CA PRO A 83 -8.46 7.79 3.12
C PRO A 83 -7.13 8.41 3.54
N PHE A 84 -6.03 8.05 2.87
CA PHE A 84 -4.72 8.66 3.08
C PHE A 84 -4.66 10.09 2.53
N ALA A 85 -5.26 10.34 1.37
CA ALA A 85 -5.35 11.68 0.78
C ALA A 85 -6.13 12.66 1.65
N ASP A 86 -7.18 12.21 2.34
CA ASP A 86 -8.05 13.05 3.18
C ASP A 86 -7.34 13.62 4.42
N ILE A 87 -6.29 12.93 4.90
CA ILE A 87 -5.53 13.34 6.08
C ILE A 87 -4.17 13.94 5.77
N THR A 88 -3.82 14.08 4.50
CA THR A 88 -2.57 14.66 4.02
C THR A 88 -2.82 15.94 3.25
N GLU A 89 -1.91 16.91 3.37
CA GLU A 89 -2.08 18.21 2.73
C GLU A 89 -1.99 18.12 1.21
N PRO A 90 -2.97 18.70 0.47
CA PRO A 90 -2.87 18.77 -0.98
C PRO A 90 -1.64 19.56 -1.44
N GLY A 91 -0.90 19.01 -2.41
CA GLY A 91 0.32 19.63 -2.94
C GLY A 91 1.59 19.29 -2.16
N ASP A 92 1.49 18.56 -1.06
CA ASP A 92 2.65 18.02 -0.36
C ASP A 92 3.35 16.93 -1.18
N GLY A 93 4.68 17.00 -1.25
CA GLY A 93 5.49 16.06 -2.03
C GLY A 93 5.46 14.63 -1.50
N PHE A 94 5.38 14.45 -0.18
CA PHE A 94 5.23 13.15 0.45
C PHE A 94 3.92 12.48 0.03
N ARG A 95 2.80 13.20 0.19
CA ARG A 95 1.47 12.75 -0.26
C ARG A 95 1.48 12.34 -1.72
N GLN A 96 1.95 13.22 -2.60
CA GLN A 96 1.91 13.00 -4.04
C GLN A 96 2.73 11.78 -4.44
N THR A 97 3.94 11.63 -3.88
CA THR A 97 4.82 10.50 -4.16
C THR A 97 4.14 9.16 -3.89
N TYR A 98 3.49 9.01 -2.73
CA TYR A 98 2.87 7.73 -2.36
C TYR A 98 1.57 7.47 -3.11
N ILE A 99 0.72 8.49 -3.30
CA ILE A 99 -0.52 8.36 -4.07
C ILE A 99 -0.20 7.96 -5.52
N ASP A 100 0.67 8.69 -6.20
CA ASP A 100 1.04 8.39 -7.59
C ASP A 100 1.64 6.98 -7.73
N THR A 101 2.49 6.57 -6.78
CA THR A 101 3.10 5.25 -6.83
C THR A 101 2.07 4.14 -6.67
N ILE A 102 1.13 4.28 -5.75
CA ILE A 102 0.06 3.30 -5.53
C ILE A 102 -0.88 3.27 -6.72
N GLU A 103 -1.35 4.40 -7.20
CA GLU A 103 -2.26 4.50 -8.35
C GLU A 103 -1.62 3.92 -9.62
N ASN A 104 -0.37 4.21 -9.90
CA ASN A 104 0.37 3.62 -11.01
C ASN A 104 0.52 2.10 -10.87
N SER A 105 0.74 1.59 -9.66
CA SER A 105 0.82 0.16 -9.41
C SER A 105 -0.51 -0.52 -9.68
N TYR A 106 -1.62 0.08 -9.27
CA TYR A 106 -2.95 -0.47 -9.48
C TYR A 106 -3.50 -0.27 -10.90
N ALA A 107 -3.03 0.73 -11.64
CA ALA A 107 -3.33 0.87 -13.07
C ALA A 107 -2.77 -0.30 -13.91
N ASN A 108 -1.73 -0.98 -13.43
CA ASN A 108 -1.02 -2.03 -14.15
C ASN A 108 -0.99 -3.38 -13.40
N GLY A 109 -1.73 -3.50 -12.31
CA GLY A 109 -1.71 -4.69 -11.49
C GLY A 109 -2.42 -4.54 -10.14
N TRP A 110 -1.85 -5.16 -9.13
CA TRP A 110 -2.38 -5.20 -7.76
C TRP A 110 -1.30 -5.57 -6.75
N THR A 111 -1.57 -5.23 -5.49
CA THR A 111 -0.72 -5.61 -4.35
C THR A 111 -1.60 -6.14 -3.21
N TYR A 112 -1.10 -7.11 -2.45
CA TYR A 112 -1.76 -7.59 -1.23
C TYR A 112 -0.76 -8.14 -0.22
N GLY A 113 -1.21 -8.26 1.03
CA GLY A 113 -0.46 -8.92 2.10
C GLY A 113 0.69 -8.09 2.68
N MET A 114 0.78 -6.80 2.34
CA MET A 114 1.71 -5.90 3.02
C MET A 114 1.25 -5.70 4.45
N THR A 115 2.16 -5.89 5.40
CA THR A 115 1.93 -5.61 6.82
C THR A 115 3.01 -4.70 7.35
N SER A 116 2.66 -3.82 8.28
CA SER A 116 3.63 -2.99 8.98
C SER A 116 3.18 -2.73 10.40
N ASN A 117 4.13 -2.74 11.32
CA ASN A 117 3.88 -2.50 12.74
C ASN A 117 4.87 -1.47 13.26
N VAL A 118 4.38 -0.52 14.04
CA VAL A 118 5.23 0.41 14.79
C VAL A 118 5.96 -0.39 15.86
N THR A 119 7.29 -0.32 15.84
CA THR A 119 8.15 -1.04 16.79
C THR A 119 8.67 -0.14 17.89
N ARG A 120 8.80 1.16 17.62
CA ARG A 120 9.34 2.13 18.58
C ARG A 120 8.97 3.55 18.19
N ILE A 121 8.46 4.32 19.13
CA ILE A 121 8.40 5.79 19.03
C ILE A 121 9.78 6.33 19.40
N ILE A 122 10.36 7.13 18.50
CA ILE A 122 11.70 7.73 18.70
C ILE A 122 11.56 9.12 19.27
N LYS A 123 10.65 9.93 18.69
CA LYS A 123 10.55 11.34 19.01
C LYS A 123 9.16 11.88 18.71
N VAL A 124 8.64 12.68 19.63
CA VAL A 124 7.43 13.49 19.43
C VAL A 124 7.73 14.85 20.02
N GLU A 125 7.80 15.89 19.20
CA GLU A 125 8.14 17.23 19.68
C GLU A 125 7.60 18.33 18.76
N PRO A 126 7.31 19.51 19.28
CA PRO A 126 7.00 20.68 18.46
C PRO A 126 8.12 21.00 17.47
N VAL A 127 7.72 21.39 16.25
CA VAL A 127 8.66 21.75 15.17
C VAL A 127 8.75 23.25 15.06
N SER A 128 9.97 23.79 15.04
CA SER A 128 10.22 25.21 14.88
C SER A 128 9.95 25.67 13.44
N GLU A 129 9.08 26.67 13.28
CA GLU A 129 8.82 27.31 12.02
C GLU A 129 10.10 27.92 11.41
N GLU A 130 10.89 28.60 12.22
CA GLU A 130 12.13 29.26 11.81
C GLU A 130 13.18 28.27 11.29
N ARG A 131 13.26 27.11 11.93
CA ARG A 131 14.29 26.10 11.63
C ARG A 131 13.95 25.18 10.46
N TRP A 132 12.67 24.85 10.31
CA TRP A 132 12.21 23.82 9.36
C TRP A 132 11.23 24.33 8.33
N GLY A 133 10.80 25.59 8.41
CA GLY A 133 9.75 26.11 7.55
C GLY A 133 8.39 25.44 7.78
N ALA A 134 8.22 24.81 8.96
CA ALA A 134 6.99 24.13 9.30
C ALA A 134 5.84 25.11 9.50
N GLN A 135 4.60 24.66 9.30
CA GLN A 135 3.42 25.45 9.64
C GLN A 135 3.31 25.63 11.17
N PRO A 136 2.63 26.71 11.66
CA PRO A 136 2.31 26.84 13.07
C PRO A 136 1.59 25.61 13.62
N SER A 137 1.80 25.30 14.90
CA SER A 137 1.17 24.14 15.57
C SER A 137 1.51 22.79 14.94
N THR A 138 2.73 22.64 14.44
CA THR A 138 3.24 21.38 13.88
C THR A 138 4.04 20.61 14.94
N ILE A 139 3.76 19.33 15.03
CA ILE A 139 4.50 18.35 15.83
C ILE A 139 5.18 17.37 14.88
N GLY A 140 6.48 17.20 15.02
CA GLY A 140 7.24 16.17 14.35
C GLY A 140 7.12 14.85 15.11
N VAL A 141 6.67 13.81 14.45
CA VAL A 141 6.55 12.45 14.99
C VAL A 141 7.49 11.54 14.24
N GLN A 142 8.42 10.93 14.97
CA GLN A 142 9.37 9.98 14.40
C GLN A 142 9.23 8.62 15.08
N PHE A 143 9.09 7.58 14.29
CA PHE A 143 8.96 6.21 14.77
C PHE A 143 9.57 5.19 13.82
N ASN A 144 9.94 4.04 14.36
CA ASN A 144 10.39 2.90 13.58
C ASN A 144 9.21 1.97 13.30
N VAL A 145 9.24 1.40 12.11
CA VAL A 145 8.28 0.38 11.68
C VAL A 145 9.03 -0.83 11.15
N LYS A 146 8.42 -1.98 11.35
CA LYS A 146 8.84 -3.24 10.75
C LYS A 146 7.80 -3.64 9.71
N THR A 147 8.23 -3.72 8.46
CA THR A 147 7.36 -3.98 7.32
C THR A 147 7.71 -5.31 6.69
N ILE A 148 6.69 -6.07 6.32
CA ILE A 148 6.79 -7.24 5.45
C ILE A 148 6.11 -6.84 4.15
N ASN A 149 6.86 -6.87 3.06
CA ASN A 149 6.29 -6.67 1.74
C ASN A 149 5.34 -7.83 1.40
N GLY A 150 4.21 -7.50 0.84
CA GLY A 150 3.30 -8.48 0.30
C GLY A 150 3.70 -8.97 -1.09
N VAL A 151 2.72 -9.48 -1.80
CA VAL A 151 2.82 -9.90 -3.19
C VAL A 151 2.37 -8.76 -4.08
N THR A 152 3.16 -8.46 -5.09
CA THR A 152 2.85 -7.42 -6.08
C THR A 152 2.82 -8.04 -7.47
N CYS A 153 1.77 -7.76 -8.22
CA CYS A 153 1.68 -8.01 -9.65
C CYS A 153 1.72 -6.67 -10.38
N VAL A 154 2.69 -6.46 -11.23
CA VAL A 154 2.77 -5.28 -12.12
C VAL A 154 3.14 -5.75 -13.52
N ASN A 155 2.37 -5.34 -14.53
CA ASN A 155 2.57 -5.76 -15.90
C ASN A 155 2.69 -7.29 -16.03
N GLN A 156 1.84 -8.03 -15.34
CA GLN A 156 1.78 -9.50 -15.30
C GLN A 156 3.04 -10.18 -14.72
N LYS A 157 3.88 -9.43 -14.05
CA LYS A 157 5.02 -9.98 -13.31
C LYS A 157 4.69 -10.01 -11.82
N ILE A 158 4.72 -11.22 -11.26
CA ILE A 158 4.60 -11.42 -9.83
C ILE A 158 5.95 -11.18 -9.17
N THR A 159 5.95 -10.34 -8.17
CA THR A 159 7.07 -10.16 -7.25
C THR A 159 6.62 -10.60 -5.87
N THR A 160 7.08 -11.75 -5.45
CA THR A 160 6.96 -12.21 -4.08
C THR A 160 8.26 -11.88 -3.36
N LYS A 161 8.27 -10.81 -2.63
CA LYS A 161 9.36 -10.52 -1.71
C LYS A 161 8.78 -10.46 -0.31
N GLU A 162 8.77 -11.59 0.36
CA GLU A 162 8.60 -11.64 1.82
C GLU A 162 9.86 -11.06 2.50
N ASN A 163 10.27 -9.87 2.06
CA ASN A 163 11.35 -9.15 2.68
C ASN A 163 10.80 -8.40 3.89
N GLU A 164 11.25 -8.82 5.04
CA GLU A 164 11.09 -8.07 6.26
C GLU A 164 12.20 -7.01 6.32
N TYR A 165 11.83 -5.77 6.58
CA TYR A 165 12.76 -4.68 6.73
C TYR A 165 12.26 -3.66 7.75
N GLU A 166 13.18 -2.90 8.30
CA GLU A 166 12.86 -1.79 9.19
C GLU A 166 13.01 -0.45 8.47
N SER A 167 12.12 0.47 8.78
CA SER A 167 12.16 1.83 8.30
C SER A 167 11.95 2.82 9.45
N THR A 168 12.53 4.00 9.29
CA THR A 168 12.22 5.15 10.11
C THR A 168 11.24 6.03 9.36
N VAL A 169 10.11 6.29 9.98
CA VAL A 169 9.06 7.20 9.49
C VAL A 169 9.16 8.50 10.26
N VAL A 170 9.12 9.62 9.54
CA VAL A 170 9.02 10.97 10.10
C VAL A 170 7.81 11.63 9.47
N LEU A 171 6.85 12.07 10.27
CA LEU A 171 5.68 12.81 9.81
C LEU A 171 5.58 14.14 10.55
N PHE A 172 5.29 15.20 9.81
CA PHE A 172 4.98 16.50 10.37
C PHE A 172 3.46 16.64 10.46
N MET A 173 2.96 16.62 11.69
CA MET A 173 1.55 16.66 12.01
C MET A 173 1.17 18.08 12.39
N THR A 174 0.35 18.74 11.58
CA THR A 174 -0.12 20.11 11.84
C THR A 174 -1.56 20.07 12.33
N TRP A 175 -1.81 20.72 13.48
CA TRP A 175 -3.17 20.88 14.01
C TRP A 175 -3.87 22.02 13.29
N LYS A 176 -4.93 21.69 12.54
CA LYS A 176 -5.75 22.67 11.83
C LYS A 176 -7.18 22.18 11.61
N ASN A 177 -8.12 23.09 11.61
CA ASN A 177 -9.55 22.77 11.40
C ASN A 177 -10.12 21.73 12.37
N GLY A 178 -9.57 21.66 13.61
CA GLY A 178 -10.02 20.72 14.63
C GLY A 178 -9.50 19.29 14.47
N GLY A 179 -8.41 19.09 13.73
CA GLY A 179 -7.79 17.77 13.54
C GLY A 179 -6.32 17.85 13.12
N TRP A 180 -5.67 16.71 13.11
CA TRP A 180 -4.30 16.55 12.64
C TRP A 180 -4.26 16.30 11.13
N THR A 181 -3.37 16.97 10.44
CA THR A 181 -3.09 16.79 9.00
C THR A 181 -1.59 16.55 8.83
N VAL A 182 -1.22 15.57 8.03
CA VAL A 182 0.17 15.38 7.59
C VAL A 182 0.50 16.49 6.60
N THR A 183 1.47 17.33 6.93
CA THR A 183 1.89 18.46 6.08
C THR A 183 3.24 18.26 5.42
N ASP A 184 3.98 17.25 5.85
CA ASP A 184 5.22 16.77 5.23
C ASP A 184 5.59 15.42 5.84
N GLY A 185 6.47 14.68 5.19
CA GLY A 185 6.92 13.39 5.70
C GLY A 185 8.07 12.78 4.93
N ASP A 186 8.66 11.76 5.54
CA ASP A 186 9.73 10.96 4.94
C ASP A 186 9.74 9.55 5.52
N ILE A 187 10.03 8.56 4.68
CA ILE A 187 10.21 7.16 5.09
C ILE A 187 11.55 6.68 4.56
N ARG A 188 12.43 6.28 5.48
CA ARG A 188 13.78 5.82 5.17
C ARG A 188 13.97 4.39 5.63
N ASN A 189 14.40 3.53 4.71
CA ASN A 189 14.77 2.17 5.08
C ASN A 189 16.06 2.20 5.92
N ASN A 190 16.01 1.53 7.05
CA ASN A 190 17.17 1.33 7.90
C ASN A 190 18.07 0.26 7.25
N LYS A 191 19.35 0.57 7.12
CA LYS A 191 20.35 -0.35 6.54
C LYS A 191 20.81 -1.33 7.60
#